data_ca74ed7da6bcd7d60f8592cf86913eaa
#
_entry.id   ca74ed7da6bcd7d60f8592cf86913eaa
#
_cell.length_a   1.000
_cell.length_b   1.000
_cell.length_c   1.000
_cell.angle_alpha   90.00
_cell.angle_beta   90.00
_cell.angle_gamma   90.00
#
_symmetry.space_group_name_H-M   'P 1'
#
loop_
_entity.id
_entity.type
_entity.pdbx_description
1 polymer ?
#
loop_
_entity_poly.entity_id
_entity_poly.type
_entity_poly.pdbx_seq_one_letter_code
_entity_poly.pdbx_strand_id
1 'polypeptide(L)'
;MQRYFPLPAALLSLIFSTSPVQAANADTTWLASWTASPQAVWGSDFVLPANVPAVLRGHTVRQVARLSVGGPRVRIVLSHAYGKVPLRIGAATVALAANGSAIEAASLRTLTFAGQPAASMAPGAPLVSDPVDLAVPDLARLTVSVHLPQPSPTATFHWDGRETAWIAPHDRTRAARIDEAQTGVQTTTARLLLSAIEVEAAPGAQAVAILGDSITDGASASLGMDARWPDFLAERLAPQGVAVINAGISGARLLSDGMGENALARFERDVLAQPGVRTVVVLLGINDISWPGTAFAPREQRPTLAELKAGYAQLLAQARSRGVRVIGATVTPFEGALPGTPLSDYYQPEKELLRQQLNAWIRGSGQFDAVLDFDALARDPAHPLRLLPAYDSGDHLHPGDAGNRALAEGIDLPLLLNDQSPRPAYKAVLK
;
A
#
# COMPACT_ATOMS: atom_id res chain seq x y z
N MET A 1 44.19 58.49 53.64
CA MET A 1 43.17 57.68 54.32
C MET A 1 41.87 57.61 53.42
N GLN A 2 41.77 56.58 52.59
CA GLN A 2 40.61 56.37 51.78
C GLN A 2 39.74 55.25 52.40
N ARG A 3 38.52 55.60 52.72
CA ARG A 3 37.53 54.66 53.31
C ARG A 3 36.76 53.96 52.16
N TYR A 4 36.86 52.62 52.07
CA TYR A 4 36.06 51.82 51.20
C TYR A 4 34.72 51.44 51.95
N PHE A 5 33.57 51.69 51.30
CA PHE A 5 32.27 51.18 51.72
C PHE A 5 32.00 49.94 50.91
N PRO A 6 31.53 48.85 51.50
CA PRO A 6 31.09 47.69 50.76
C PRO A 6 29.62 47.85 50.31
N LEU A 7 29.32 47.56 49.04
CA LEU A 7 27.97 47.44 48.50
C LEU A 7 27.39 46.04 48.85
N PRO A 8 26.09 45.97 49.22
CA PRO A 8 25.45 44.66 49.44
C PRO A 8 25.15 43.95 48.11
N ALA A 9 25.55 42.70 47.98
CA ALA A 9 25.17 41.81 46.89
C ALA A 9 23.73 41.34 47.08
N ALA A 10 22.82 41.78 46.19
CA ALA A 10 21.47 41.26 46.11
C ALA A 10 21.49 39.91 45.34
N LEU A 11 21.25 38.81 46.06
CA LEU A 11 21.03 37.50 45.45
C LEU A 11 19.65 37.50 44.78
N LEU A 12 19.60 37.49 43.45
CA LEU A 12 18.39 37.28 42.68
C LEU A 12 18.18 35.78 42.57
N SER A 13 17.26 35.22 43.37
CA SER A 13 16.84 33.82 43.27
C SER A 13 15.87 33.64 42.07
N LEU A 14 16.39 33.14 40.96
CA LEU A 14 15.56 32.68 39.84
C LEU A 14 14.84 31.39 40.24
N ILE A 15 13.54 31.47 40.48
CA ILE A 15 12.65 30.33 40.66
C ILE A 15 12.37 29.81 39.24
N PHE A 16 13.02 28.74 38.83
CA PHE A 16 12.63 27.98 37.65
C PHE A 16 11.35 27.18 37.99
N SER A 17 10.23 27.65 37.53
CA SER A 17 9.02 26.85 37.51
C SER A 17 9.18 25.74 36.46
N THR A 18 9.56 24.56 36.91
CA THR A 18 9.49 23.35 36.06
C THR A 18 8.04 22.94 35.96
N SER A 19 7.35 23.36 34.90
CA SER A 19 6.10 22.72 34.51
C SER A 19 6.42 21.24 34.24
N PRO A 20 5.64 20.30 34.80
CA PRO A 20 5.83 18.90 34.45
C PRO A 20 5.57 18.76 32.94
N VAL A 21 6.61 18.47 32.18
CA VAL A 21 6.43 17.91 30.84
C VAL A 21 5.66 16.62 31.07
N GLN A 22 4.38 16.64 30.74
CA GLN A 22 3.53 15.46 30.79
C GLN A 22 4.21 14.43 29.88
N ALA A 23 4.77 13.40 30.48
CA ALA A 23 5.40 12.31 29.73
C ALA A 23 4.36 11.82 28.70
N ALA A 24 4.67 11.98 27.43
CA ALA A 24 3.92 11.36 26.37
C ALA A 24 3.79 9.88 26.72
N ASN A 25 2.58 9.34 26.72
CA ASN A 25 2.31 7.94 27.04
C ASN A 25 3.28 7.06 26.23
N ALA A 26 4.20 6.40 26.93
CA ALA A 26 5.35 5.69 26.38
C ALA A 26 4.96 4.39 25.63
N ASP A 27 3.66 4.03 25.56
CA ASP A 27 3.20 2.74 25.06
C ASP A 27 2.20 2.81 23.89
N THR A 28 2.10 3.94 23.19
CA THR A 28 1.22 4.02 22.03
C THR A 28 1.90 3.37 20.81
N THR A 29 1.37 2.25 20.36
CA THR A 29 1.82 1.57 19.15
C THR A 29 0.96 1.99 17.97
N TRP A 30 1.58 2.43 16.89
CA TRP A 30 0.90 2.68 15.62
C TRP A 30 0.93 1.42 14.76
N LEU A 31 -0.19 1.16 14.08
CA LEU A 31 -0.37 0.03 13.20
C LEU A 31 -0.86 0.52 11.85
N ALA A 32 -0.17 0.14 10.78
CA ALA A 32 -0.66 0.38 9.43
C ALA A 32 -1.91 -0.46 9.20
N SER A 33 -3.04 0.20 8.97
CA SER A 33 -4.34 -0.46 8.75
C SER A 33 -4.81 -0.42 7.30
N TRP A 34 -4.25 0.48 6.51
CA TRP A 34 -4.47 0.57 5.07
C TRP A 34 -3.26 1.22 4.40
N THR A 35 -2.89 0.74 3.20
CA THR A 35 -1.82 1.32 2.39
C THR A 35 -2.17 1.34 0.91
N ALA A 36 -1.53 2.27 0.17
CA ALA A 36 -1.43 2.26 -1.28
C ALA A 36 0.01 2.62 -1.66
N SER A 37 0.70 1.71 -2.34
CA SER A 37 2.10 1.88 -2.73
C SER A 37 2.27 3.04 -3.71
N PRO A 38 3.12 4.04 -3.42
CA PRO A 38 3.35 5.16 -4.31
C PRO A 38 4.02 4.74 -5.62
N GLN A 39 3.52 5.29 -6.74
CA GLN A 39 4.08 5.17 -8.08
C GLN A 39 4.39 6.56 -8.63
N ALA A 40 5.38 6.65 -9.52
CA ALA A 40 5.58 7.85 -10.34
C ALA A 40 4.46 7.93 -11.39
N VAL A 41 3.89 9.11 -11.56
CA VAL A 41 2.96 9.33 -12.67
C VAL A 41 3.75 9.26 -13.97
N TRP A 42 3.34 8.36 -14.85
CA TRP A 42 3.99 8.19 -16.16
C TRP A 42 3.53 9.25 -17.19
N GLY A 43 4.34 9.44 -18.20
CA GLY A 43 4.08 10.36 -19.30
C GLY A 43 3.05 9.85 -20.30
N SER A 44 2.73 10.69 -21.27
CA SER A 44 1.78 10.38 -22.35
C SER A 44 2.29 9.35 -23.35
N ASP A 45 3.57 9.00 -23.28
CA ASP A 45 4.24 7.97 -24.07
C ASP A 45 4.04 6.56 -23.51
N PHE A 46 3.51 6.44 -22.29
CA PHE A 46 3.17 5.13 -21.72
C PHE A 46 1.87 4.58 -22.34
N VAL A 47 1.82 3.25 -22.50
CA VAL A 47 0.70 2.56 -23.19
C VAL A 47 -0.67 2.81 -22.55
N LEU A 48 -0.69 2.97 -21.22
CA LEU A 48 -1.92 3.21 -20.44
C LEU A 48 -2.02 4.67 -20.00
N PRO A 49 -3.23 5.26 -20.00
CA PRO A 49 -3.43 6.61 -19.49
C PRO A 49 -3.28 6.67 -17.96
N ALA A 50 -2.70 7.74 -17.45
CA ALA A 50 -2.59 7.96 -16.00
C ALA A 50 -3.94 8.27 -15.33
N ASN A 51 -4.94 8.75 -16.10
CA ASN A 51 -6.30 9.09 -15.64
C ASN A 51 -6.34 10.10 -14.49
N VAL A 52 -5.36 10.99 -14.43
CA VAL A 52 -5.28 12.08 -13.45
C VAL A 52 -4.87 13.38 -14.14
N PRO A 53 -5.31 14.56 -13.65
CA PRO A 53 -4.82 15.83 -14.16
C PRO A 53 -3.31 15.96 -14.00
N ALA A 54 -2.62 16.47 -15.01
CA ALA A 54 -1.18 16.73 -14.94
C ALA A 54 -0.81 17.75 -13.84
N VAL A 55 -1.73 18.67 -13.52
CA VAL A 55 -1.54 19.72 -12.51
C VAL A 55 -2.85 19.92 -11.74
N LEU A 56 -2.80 19.89 -10.44
CA LEU A 56 -3.88 20.28 -9.53
C LEU A 56 -3.73 21.76 -9.18
N ARG A 57 -4.80 22.57 -9.37
CA ARG A 57 -4.79 24.03 -9.17
C ARG A 57 -5.92 24.45 -8.24
N GLY A 58 -5.64 24.59 -6.95
CA GLY A 58 -6.68 24.93 -5.97
C GLY A 58 -7.76 23.86 -5.85
N HIS A 59 -7.39 22.59 -6.02
CA HIS A 59 -8.31 21.46 -5.95
C HIS A 59 -8.29 20.79 -4.58
N THR A 60 -9.41 20.21 -4.22
CA THR A 60 -9.51 19.20 -3.15
C THR A 60 -9.55 17.82 -3.77
N VAL A 61 -8.68 16.93 -3.31
CA VAL A 61 -8.73 15.49 -3.60
C VAL A 61 -9.41 14.80 -2.43
N ARG A 62 -10.52 14.11 -2.68
CA ARG A 62 -11.26 13.31 -1.69
C ARG A 62 -11.16 11.84 -2.08
N GLN A 63 -10.81 11.00 -1.11
CA GLN A 63 -10.57 9.56 -1.33
C GLN A 63 -11.17 8.77 -0.18
N VAL A 64 -11.70 7.60 -0.50
CA VAL A 64 -12.22 6.64 0.49
C VAL A 64 -11.27 5.46 0.59
N ALA A 65 -10.99 5.00 1.80
CA ALA A 65 -10.17 3.82 2.07
C ALA A 65 -10.83 2.97 3.15
N ARG A 66 -10.84 1.64 2.97
CA ARG A 66 -11.32 0.70 3.98
C ARG A 66 -10.16 0.23 4.84
N LEU A 67 -10.24 0.46 6.14
CA LEU A 67 -9.27 -0.05 7.10
C LEU A 67 -9.41 -1.57 7.25
N SER A 68 -8.35 -2.25 7.64
CA SER A 68 -8.42 -3.65 8.06
C SER A 68 -8.76 -3.78 9.54
N VAL A 69 -8.13 -3.01 10.40
CA VAL A 69 -8.44 -2.95 11.84
C VAL A 69 -8.68 -1.52 12.27
N GLY A 70 -9.50 -1.35 13.28
CA GLY A 70 -9.84 -0.05 13.87
C GLY A 70 -8.93 0.37 15.01
N GLY A 71 -9.30 1.47 15.66
CA GLY A 71 -8.59 2.00 16.82
C GLY A 71 -9.23 3.28 17.36
N PRO A 72 -8.80 3.77 18.53
CA PRO A 72 -9.35 4.98 19.14
C PRO A 72 -8.88 6.27 18.45
N ARG A 73 -7.71 6.25 17.83
CA ARG A 73 -7.13 7.39 17.12
C ARG A 73 -6.57 6.95 15.76
N VAL A 74 -6.54 7.88 14.82
CA VAL A 74 -5.99 7.68 13.48
C VAL A 74 -4.96 8.75 13.14
N ARG A 75 -4.02 8.43 12.26
CA ARG A 75 -3.15 9.39 11.57
C ARG A 75 -3.00 9.01 10.10
N ILE A 76 -2.75 10.01 9.27
CA ILE A 76 -2.71 9.89 7.81
C ILE A 76 -1.29 10.10 7.32
N VAL A 77 -0.85 9.27 6.39
CA VAL A 77 0.42 9.44 5.70
C VAL A 77 0.17 9.85 4.26
N LEU A 78 0.69 11.01 3.89
CA LEU A 78 0.73 11.49 2.51
C LEU A 78 2.13 11.25 1.94
N SER A 79 2.23 10.87 0.68
CA SER A 79 3.50 10.63 0.00
C SER A 79 3.72 11.60 -1.16
N HIS A 80 4.92 12.16 -1.21
CA HIS A 80 5.41 12.96 -2.33
C HIS A 80 6.69 12.34 -2.92
N ALA A 81 6.73 11.00 -2.93
CA ALA A 81 7.93 10.21 -3.24
C ALA A 81 8.58 10.57 -4.58
N TYR A 82 7.78 10.93 -5.58
CA TYR A 82 8.26 11.27 -6.93
C TYR A 82 8.19 12.76 -7.24
N GLY A 83 7.80 13.59 -6.26
CA GLY A 83 7.79 15.06 -6.39
C GLY A 83 9.18 15.63 -6.58
N LYS A 84 9.30 16.66 -7.41
CA LYS A 84 10.57 17.37 -7.68
C LYS A 84 10.61 18.77 -7.07
N VAL A 85 9.46 19.29 -6.64
CA VAL A 85 9.31 20.61 -6.02
C VAL A 85 8.50 20.47 -4.75
N PRO A 86 8.64 21.40 -3.76
CA PRO A 86 7.80 21.37 -2.56
C PRO A 86 6.32 21.43 -2.91
N LEU A 87 5.48 20.65 -2.20
CA LEU A 87 4.04 20.60 -2.40
C LEU A 87 3.33 21.16 -1.17
N ARG A 88 2.47 22.16 -1.38
CA ARG A 88 1.72 22.83 -0.31
C ARG A 88 0.40 22.13 -0.06
N ILE A 89 0.20 21.70 1.18
CA ILE A 89 -1.11 21.27 1.71
C ILE A 89 -1.74 22.47 2.41
N GLY A 90 -2.92 22.91 1.96
CA GLY A 90 -3.65 24.03 2.54
C GLY A 90 -4.56 23.63 3.69
N ALA A 91 -5.22 22.50 3.54
CA ALA A 91 -6.07 21.89 4.56
C ALA A 91 -6.19 20.38 4.31
N ALA A 92 -6.42 19.62 5.36
CA ALA A 92 -6.75 18.21 5.25
C ALA A 92 -7.75 17.80 6.33
N THR A 93 -8.61 16.83 6.02
CA THR A 93 -9.61 16.28 6.96
C THR A 93 -9.73 14.78 6.79
N VAL A 94 -10.22 14.12 7.86
CA VAL A 94 -10.63 12.73 7.86
C VAL A 94 -12.03 12.61 8.49
N ALA A 95 -12.83 11.67 7.99
CA ALA A 95 -14.16 11.36 8.53
C ALA A 95 -14.52 9.91 8.24
N LEU A 96 -15.49 9.35 8.96
CA LEU A 96 -16.15 8.12 8.53
C LEU A 96 -16.86 8.37 7.19
N ALA A 97 -16.70 7.44 6.26
CA ALA A 97 -17.32 7.52 4.95
C ALA A 97 -18.81 7.18 5.05
N ALA A 98 -19.62 7.90 4.28
CA ALA A 98 -20.98 7.53 3.95
C ALA A 98 -21.04 7.08 2.47
N ASN A 99 -22.19 7.17 1.81
CA ASN A 99 -22.33 6.73 0.42
C ASN A 99 -21.62 7.66 -0.57
N GLY A 100 -20.79 7.09 -1.45
CA GLY A 100 -20.04 7.82 -2.47
C GLY A 100 -19.10 8.84 -1.86
N SER A 101 -19.15 10.09 -2.29
CA SER A 101 -18.30 11.18 -1.76
C SER A 101 -18.76 11.75 -0.42
N ALA A 102 -19.89 11.30 0.14
CA ALA A 102 -20.44 11.81 1.39
C ALA A 102 -19.66 11.34 2.62
N ILE A 103 -19.72 12.13 3.69
CA ILE A 103 -19.11 11.82 4.99
C ILE A 103 -20.15 11.83 6.10
N GLU A 104 -19.88 11.13 7.19
CA GLU A 104 -20.61 11.27 8.45
C GLU A 104 -20.15 12.57 9.15
N ALA A 105 -20.94 13.62 9.06
CA ALA A 105 -20.55 14.97 9.47
C ALA A 105 -20.06 15.05 10.94
N ALA A 106 -20.65 14.27 11.85
CA ALA A 106 -20.27 14.23 13.26
C ALA A 106 -18.86 13.66 13.49
N SER A 107 -18.37 12.82 12.57
CA SER A 107 -17.06 12.19 12.62
C SER A 107 -15.94 13.07 12.05
N LEU A 108 -16.27 14.19 11.39
CA LEU A 108 -15.27 15.03 10.70
C LEU A 108 -14.22 15.57 11.66
N ARG A 109 -12.96 15.31 11.34
CA ARG A 109 -11.79 15.84 12.07
C ARG A 109 -10.89 16.59 11.11
N THR A 110 -10.37 17.73 11.56
CA THR A 110 -9.29 18.46 10.87
C THR A 110 -7.97 17.77 11.17
N LEU A 111 -7.19 17.48 10.14
CA LEU A 111 -5.82 17.00 10.29
C LEU A 111 -4.88 18.19 10.46
N THR A 112 -3.90 18.01 11.34
CA THR A 112 -2.80 18.95 11.54
C THR A 112 -1.45 18.25 11.30
N PHE A 113 -0.43 19.06 11.12
CA PHE A 113 0.94 18.62 10.88
C PHE A 113 1.84 19.46 11.78
N ALA A 114 2.39 18.86 12.82
CA ALA A 114 3.10 19.56 13.90
C ALA A 114 2.25 20.73 14.49
N GLY A 115 0.97 20.45 14.76
CA GLY A 115 -0.01 21.41 15.30
C GLY A 115 -0.56 22.43 14.30
N GLN A 116 -0.12 22.42 13.03
CA GLN A 116 -0.55 23.38 12.01
C GLN A 116 -1.52 22.74 11.01
N PRO A 117 -2.62 23.44 10.61
CA PRO A 117 -3.59 22.90 9.65
C PRO A 117 -3.05 22.84 8.21
N ALA A 118 -1.97 23.53 7.92
CA ALA A 118 -1.31 23.56 6.63
C ALA A 118 0.15 23.12 6.76
N ALA A 119 0.68 22.49 5.70
CA ALA A 119 2.04 22.00 5.67
C ALA A 119 2.67 22.15 4.28
N SER A 120 3.99 21.98 4.21
CA SER A 120 4.71 21.83 2.95
C SER A 120 5.42 20.47 2.97
N MET A 121 5.17 19.67 1.95
CA MET A 121 5.87 18.40 1.76
C MET A 121 7.16 18.66 0.98
N ALA A 122 8.27 18.19 1.51
CA ALA A 122 9.54 18.21 0.77
C ALA A 122 9.50 17.22 -0.41
N PRO A 123 10.22 17.48 -1.51
CA PRO A 123 10.37 16.53 -2.60
C PRO A 123 10.90 15.18 -2.11
N GLY A 124 10.30 14.09 -2.56
CA GLY A 124 10.69 12.74 -2.18
C GLY A 124 10.24 12.27 -0.79
N ALA A 125 9.64 13.15 0.03
CA ALA A 125 9.34 12.84 1.43
C ALA A 125 7.88 12.44 1.67
N PRO A 126 7.60 11.59 2.68
CA PRO A 126 6.28 11.46 3.26
C PRO A 126 5.96 12.64 4.19
N LEU A 127 4.66 12.83 4.45
CA LEU A 127 4.15 13.75 5.46
C LEU A 127 3.14 13.01 6.33
N VAL A 128 3.45 12.89 7.62
CA VAL A 128 2.57 12.21 8.60
C VAL A 128 1.78 13.28 9.34
N SER A 129 0.46 13.10 9.43
CA SER A 129 -0.38 13.98 10.25
C SER A 129 -0.18 13.75 11.74
N ASP A 130 -0.52 14.76 12.54
CA ASP A 130 -0.74 14.53 13.97
C ASP A 130 -1.88 13.54 14.16
N PRO A 131 -1.88 12.76 15.26
CA PRO A 131 -3.00 11.89 15.62
C PRO A 131 -4.29 12.68 15.87
N VAL A 132 -5.42 12.13 15.43
CA VAL A 132 -6.75 12.69 15.75
C VAL A 132 -7.58 11.69 16.51
N ASP A 133 -8.33 12.17 17.51
CA ASP A 133 -9.29 11.40 18.28
C ASP A 133 -10.51 11.12 17.38
N LEU A 134 -10.48 9.96 16.77
CA LEU A 134 -11.53 9.42 15.93
C LEU A 134 -11.56 7.90 16.15
N ALA A 135 -12.46 7.44 16.98
CA ALA A 135 -12.66 6.02 17.18
C ALA A 135 -13.25 5.41 15.89
N VAL A 136 -12.57 4.43 15.33
CA VAL A 136 -12.96 3.74 14.12
C VAL A 136 -13.08 2.25 14.38
N PRO A 137 -14.17 1.59 13.98
CA PRO A 137 -14.28 0.13 14.07
C PRO A 137 -13.39 -0.57 13.04
N ASP A 138 -13.19 -1.87 13.24
CA ASP A 138 -12.57 -2.72 12.22
C ASP A 138 -13.36 -2.66 10.92
N LEU A 139 -12.65 -2.73 9.80
CA LEU A 139 -13.21 -2.70 8.44
C LEU A 139 -13.97 -1.39 8.12
N ALA A 140 -13.83 -0.35 8.93
CA ALA A 140 -14.46 0.94 8.67
C ALA A 140 -13.89 1.58 7.41
N ARG A 141 -14.73 2.31 6.70
CA ARG A 141 -14.33 3.14 5.56
C ARG A 141 -14.11 4.58 6.03
N LEU A 142 -12.95 5.13 5.73
CA LEU A 142 -12.61 6.52 6.01
C LEU A 142 -12.51 7.34 4.74
N THR A 143 -13.03 8.55 4.80
CA THR A 143 -12.85 9.57 3.77
C THR A 143 -11.75 10.51 4.19
N VAL A 144 -10.69 10.62 3.36
CA VAL A 144 -9.62 11.61 3.51
C VAL A 144 -9.77 12.66 2.42
N SER A 145 -9.77 13.94 2.80
CA SER A 145 -9.83 15.06 1.86
C SER A 145 -8.64 15.97 2.07
N VAL A 146 -7.91 16.28 0.97
CA VAL A 146 -6.71 17.13 0.99
C VAL A 146 -6.87 18.26 0.01
N HIS A 147 -6.69 19.51 0.44
CA HIS A 147 -6.74 20.70 -0.41
C HIS A 147 -5.33 21.16 -0.80
N LEU A 148 -5.12 21.33 -2.11
CA LEU A 148 -3.88 21.82 -2.72
C LEU A 148 -4.12 23.25 -3.23
N PRO A 149 -3.75 24.30 -2.47
CA PRO A 149 -4.13 25.68 -2.78
C PRO A 149 -3.33 26.26 -3.97
N GLN A 150 -2.16 25.72 -4.25
CA GLN A 150 -1.26 26.20 -5.30
C GLN A 150 -1.21 25.22 -6.47
N PRO A 151 -0.86 25.69 -7.69
CA PRO A 151 -0.58 24.79 -8.81
C PRO A 151 0.48 23.77 -8.43
N SER A 152 0.12 22.50 -8.46
CA SER A 152 0.96 21.38 -8.03
C SER A 152 0.99 20.31 -9.11
N PRO A 153 2.17 20.00 -9.70
CA PRO A 153 2.29 18.88 -10.60
C PRO A 153 1.88 17.56 -9.92
N THR A 154 1.09 16.75 -10.61
CA THR A 154 0.73 15.42 -10.12
C THR A 154 1.88 14.47 -10.43
N ALA A 155 2.73 14.21 -9.42
CA ALA A 155 3.96 13.44 -9.59
C ALA A 155 3.91 12.07 -8.89
N THR A 156 3.08 11.93 -7.86
CA THR A 156 2.96 10.71 -7.06
C THR A 156 1.50 10.27 -7.03
N PHE A 157 1.27 9.04 -7.43
CA PHE A 157 -0.06 8.43 -7.40
C PHE A 157 0.06 6.94 -7.06
N HIS A 158 -1.07 6.26 -6.98
CA HIS A 158 -1.23 4.82 -7.11
C HIS A 158 -2.34 4.61 -8.15
N TRP A 159 -2.04 3.95 -9.25
CA TRP A 159 -2.82 4.05 -10.48
C TRP A 159 -4.24 3.49 -10.37
N ASP A 160 -4.42 2.30 -9.78
CA ASP A 160 -5.73 1.66 -9.68
C ASP A 160 -6.09 1.29 -8.24
N GLY A 161 -6.67 2.24 -7.52
CA GLY A 161 -7.12 2.02 -6.15
C GLY A 161 -8.43 1.24 -6.03
N ARG A 162 -9.05 0.81 -7.12
CA ARG A 162 -10.37 0.13 -7.19
C ARG A 162 -11.46 0.81 -6.36
N GLU A 163 -11.35 2.12 -6.20
CA GLU A 163 -12.28 2.98 -5.47
C GLU A 163 -12.32 4.36 -6.11
N THR A 164 -13.49 4.96 -6.16
CA THR A 164 -13.63 6.30 -6.72
C THR A 164 -12.97 7.35 -5.82
N ALA A 165 -12.19 8.23 -6.45
CA ALA A 165 -11.67 9.45 -5.86
C ALA A 165 -12.24 10.66 -6.60
N TRP A 166 -12.46 11.76 -5.88
CA TRP A 166 -13.02 12.99 -6.40
C TRP A 166 -11.99 14.11 -6.38
N ILE A 167 -11.83 14.79 -7.49
CA ILE A 167 -10.99 15.98 -7.65
C ILE A 167 -11.92 17.14 -7.90
N ALA A 168 -12.12 18.00 -6.89
CA ALA A 168 -13.08 19.10 -6.92
C ALA A 168 -12.38 20.46 -6.85
N PRO A 169 -12.83 21.49 -7.57
CA PRO A 169 -12.28 22.83 -7.45
C PRO A 169 -12.55 23.41 -6.05
N HIS A 170 -11.65 24.31 -5.63
CA HIS A 170 -11.65 25.00 -4.34
C HIS A 170 -11.45 24.08 -3.11
N ASP A 171 -11.40 24.68 -1.93
CA ASP A 171 -11.38 23.93 -0.68
C ASP A 171 -12.76 23.32 -0.39
N ARG A 172 -12.85 22.00 -0.53
CA ARG A 172 -14.02 21.18 -0.22
C ARG A 172 -13.72 20.17 0.90
N THR A 173 -12.65 20.36 1.63
CA THR A 173 -12.25 19.40 2.69
C THR A 173 -13.35 19.18 3.72
N ARG A 174 -14.12 20.22 4.05
CA ARG A 174 -15.22 20.18 5.02
C ARG A 174 -16.60 19.95 4.42
N ALA A 175 -16.72 19.82 3.10
CA ALA A 175 -18.00 19.59 2.45
C ALA A 175 -18.58 18.23 2.85
N ALA A 176 -19.86 18.19 3.24
CA ALA A 176 -20.53 16.94 3.60
C ALA A 176 -20.57 15.94 2.43
N ARG A 177 -20.62 16.47 1.19
CA ARG A 177 -20.56 15.69 -0.06
C ARG A 177 -19.88 16.54 -1.14
N ILE A 178 -19.24 15.89 -2.11
CA ILE A 178 -18.84 16.51 -3.38
C ILE A 178 -19.91 16.14 -4.41
N ASP A 179 -20.50 17.17 -5.03
CA ASP A 179 -21.48 16.99 -6.11
C ASP A 179 -20.74 16.73 -7.41
N GLU A 180 -20.88 15.53 -7.97
CA GLU A 180 -20.23 15.12 -9.21
C GLU A 180 -20.75 15.87 -10.45
N ALA A 181 -21.97 16.39 -10.39
CA ALA A 181 -22.55 17.21 -11.46
C ALA A 181 -22.00 18.64 -11.49
N GLN A 182 -21.30 19.07 -10.44
CA GLN A 182 -20.72 20.40 -10.39
C GLN A 182 -19.60 20.55 -11.43
N THR A 183 -19.63 21.64 -12.18
CA THR A 183 -18.60 21.97 -13.18
C THR A 183 -17.19 21.94 -12.58
N GLY A 184 -16.28 21.25 -13.24
CA GLY A 184 -14.88 21.12 -12.85
C GLY A 184 -14.60 20.00 -11.84
N VAL A 185 -15.60 19.26 -11.37
CA VAL A 185 -15.41 18.02 -10.62
C VAL A 185 -15.03 16.90 -11.60
N GLN A 186 -14.00 16.14 -11.24
CA GLN A 186 -13.54 14.97 -11.97
C GLN A 186 -13.47 13.77 -11.00
N THR A 187 -13.65 12.59 -11.54
CA THR A 187 -13.45 11.33 -10.81
C THR A 187 -12.30 10.54 -11.40
N THR A 188 -11.66 9.74 -10.58
CA THR A 188 -10.60 8.80 -10.99
C THR A 188 -10.62 7.60 -10.05
N THR A 189 -10.02 6.48 -10.47
CA THR A 189 -9.74 5.35 -9.58
C THR A 189 -8.35 5.43 -8.95
N ALA A 190 -7.52 6.37 -9.40
CA ALA A 190 -6.18 6.56 -8.85
C ALA A 190 -6.22 7.16 -7.44
N ARG A 191 -5.26 6.74 -6.61
CA ARG A 191 -4.97 7.39 -5.32
C ARG A 191 -3.95 8.50 -5.54
N LEU A 192 -4.22 9.67 -4.99
CA LEU A 192 -3.32 10.82 -5.08
C LEU A 192 -2.80 11.18 -3.71
N LEU A 193 -1.50 11.14 -3.53
CA LEU A 193 -0.78 11.48 -2.30
C LEU A 193 -1.05 10.55 -1.10
N LEU A 194 -2.27 10.08 -0.87
CA LEU A 194 -2.62 9.23 0.25
C LEU A 194 -1.92 7.87 0.12
N SER A 195 -1.00 7.56 1.03
CA SER A 195 -0.20 6.33 0.99
C SER A 195 -0.45 5.37 2.15
N ALA A 196 -0.86 5.87 3.33
CA ALA A 196 -1.25 5.01 4.43
C ALA A 196 -2.25 5.68 5.37
N ILE A 197 -3.01 4.84 6.06
CA ILE A 197 -3.81 5.20 7.24
C ILE A 197 -3.35 4.29 8.37
N GLU A 198 -2.93 4.91 9.46
CA GLU A 198 -2.47 4.21 10.63
C GLU A 198 -3.44 4.43 11.79
N VAL A 199 -3.62 3.41 12.62
CA VAL A 199 -4.46 3.44 13.81
C VAL A 199 -3.61 3.23 15.06
N GLU A 200 -4.02 3.84 16.15
CA GLU A 200 -3.47 3.50 17.45
C GLU A 200 -3.99 2.12 17.86
N ALA A 201 -3.06 1.26 18.24
CA ALA A 201 -3.36 -0.13 18.54
C ALA A 201 -2.76 -0.55 19.89
N ALA A 202 -3.24 -1.68 20.42
CA ALA A 202 -2.66 -2.30 21.60
C ALA A 202 -1.21 -2.71 21.38
N PRO A 203 -0.36 -2.72 22.43
CA PRO A 203 0.99 -3.25 22.34
C PRO A 203 0.99 -4.68 21.80
N GLY A 204 1.86 -4.95 20.84
CA GLY A 204 1.96 -6.26 20.19
C GLY A 204 1.02 -6.47 18.99
N ALA A 205 0.18 -5.50 18.65
CA ALA A 205 -0.60 -5.55 17.41
C ALA A 205 0.32 -5.70 16.19
N GLN A 206 -0.12 -6.48 15.20
CA GLN A 206 0.69 -6.83 14.04
C GLN A 206 -0.07 -6.66 12.73
N ALA A 207 0.69 -6.48 11.66
CA ALA A 207 0.18 -6.43 10.29
C ALA A 207 0.81 -7.51 9.43
N VAL A 208 0.00 -8.05 8.52
CA VAL A 208 0.42 -8.85 7.38
C VAL A 208 0.43 -7.92 6.17
N ALA A 209 1.61 -7.71 5.59
CA ALA A 209 1.76 -6.97 4.34
C ALA A 209 1.66 -7.93 3.15
N ILE A 210 1.15 -7.45 2.03
CA ILE A 210 1.04 -8.24 0.82
C ILE A 210 1.75 -7.50 -0.31
N LEU A 211 2.89 -8.01 -0.74
CA LEU A 211 3.67 -7.49 -1.85
C LEU A 211 3.31 -8.25 -3.12
N GLY A 212 2.81 -7.55 -4.12
CA GLY A 212 2.35 -8.20 -5.34
C GLY A 212 2.22 -7.26 -6.54
N ASP A 213 1.63 -7.81 -7.58
CA ASP A 213 1.28 -7.16 -8.83
C ASP A 213 -0.22 -6.85 -8.94
N SER A 214 -0.77 -6.81 -10.16
CA SER A 214 -2.18 -6.52 -10.42
C SER A 214 -3.14 -7.51 -9.76
N ILE A 215 -2.76 -8.76 -9.58
CA ILE A 215 -3.58 -9.78 -8.90
C ILE A 215 -3.77 -9.40 -7.42
N THR A 216 -2.75 -8.82 -6.80
CA THR A 216 -2.79 -8.33 -5.42
C THR A 216 -3.39 -6.93 -5.32
N ASP A 217 -3.06 -6.05 -6.24
CA ASP A 217 -3.60 -4.69 -6.35
C ASP A 217 -5.12 -4.72 -6.56
N GLY A 218 -5.60 -5.78 -7.21
CA GLY A 218 -7.01 -6.08 -7.39
C GLY A 218 -7.57 -5.68 -8.74
N ALA A 219 -6.76 -5.74 -9.80
CA ALA A 219 -7.27 -5.60 -11.16
C ALA A 219 -8.47 -6.54 -11.37
N SER A 220 -9.50 -6.04 -12.03
CA SER A 220 -10.79 -6.73 -12.26
C SER A 220 -11.68 -6.99 -11.04
N ALA A 221 -11.27 -6.63 -9.81
CA ALA A 221 -12.19 -6.60 -8.68
C ALA A 221 -13.27 -5.52 -8.88
N SER A 222 -14.48 -5.74 -8.38
CA SER A 222 -15.58 -4.78 -8.50
C SER A 222 -15.27 -3.44 -7.85
N LEU A 223 -15.50 -2.36 -8.59
CA LEU A 223 -15.19 -1.00 -8.14
C LEU A 223 -16.01 -0.63 -6.89
N GLY A 224 -15.33 -0.12 -5.86
CA GLY A 224 -15.95 0.35 -4.63
C GLY A 224 -16.49 -0.76 -3.72
N MET A 225 -16.25 -2.03 -4.04
CA MET A 225 -16.80 -3.18 -3.30
C MET A 225 -15.81 -3.80 -2.31
N ASP A 226 -14.58 -3.28 -2.21
CA ASP A 226 -13.52 -3.86 -1.38
C ASP A 226 -13.39 -5.38 -1.61
N ALA A 227 -13.32 -5.78 -2.90
CA ALA A 227 -13.43 -7.17 -3.34
C ALA A 227 -12.09 -7.77 -3.82
N ARG A 228 -10.96 -7.20 -3.39
CA ARG A 228 -9.63 -7.75 -3.63
C ARG A 228 -9.35 -8.90 -2.66
N TRP A 229 -8.50 -9.84 -3.02
CA TRP A 229 -8.17 -10.93 -2.09
C TRP A 229 -7.54 -10.45 -0.76
N PRO A 230 -6.72 -9.35 -0.71
CA PRO A 230 -6.29 -8.78 0.56
C PRO A 230 -7.45 -8.20 1.39
N ASP A 231 -8.50 -7.68 0.75
CA ASP A 231 -9.68 -7.16 1.46
C ASP A 231 -10.46 -8.30 2.15
N PHE A 232 -10.65 -9.43 1.45
CA PHE A 232 -11.27 -10.62 2.03
C PHE A 232 -10.39 -11.26 3.13
N LEU A 233 -9.07 -11.22 2.96
CA LEU A 233 -8.17 -11.67 4.02
C LEU A 233 -8.26 -10.76 5.26
N ALA A 234 -8.41 -9.44 5.06
CA ALA A 234 -8.63 -8.49 6.16
C ALA A 234 -9.90 -8.83 6.94
N GLU A 235 -11.00 -9.19 6.29
CA GLU A 235 -12.23 -9.65 6.96
C GLU A 235 -11.99 -10.85 7.87
N ARG A 236 -11.11 -11.77 7.45
CA ARG A 236 -10.78 -12.98 8.22
C ARG A 236 -9.83 -12.72 9.38
N LEU A 237 -8.96 -11.71 9.27
CA LEU A 237 -7.92 -11.41 10.27
C LEU A 237 -8.33 -10.31 11.25
N ALA A 238 -9.26 -9.41 10.89
CA ALA A 238 -9.74 -8.33 11.75
C ALA A 238 -10.25 -8.83 13.12
N PRO A 239 -11.03 -9.94 13.23
CA PRO A 239 -11.46 -10.47 14.52
C PRO A 239 -10.31 -10.91 15.44
N GLN A 240 -9.10 -11.08 14.89
CA GLN A 240 -7.89 -11.43 15.64
C GLN A 240 -7.02 -10.20 15.94
N GLY A 241 -7.48 -8.99 15.58
CA GLY A 241 -6.73 -7.74 15.73
C GLY A 241 -5.48 -7.66 14.84
N VAL A 242 -5.44 -8.41 13.73
CA VAL A 242 -4.32 -8.43 12.78
C VAL A 242 -4.68 -7.63 11.55
N ALA A 243 -3.89 -6.60 11.27
CA ALA A 243 -4.08 -5.77 10.09
C ALA A 243 -3.59 -6.48 8.81
N VAL A 244 -4.23 -6.18 7.69
CA VAL A 244 -3.76 -6.55 6.35
C VAL A 244 -3.54 -5.28 5.57
N ILE A 245 -2.33 -5.10 5.02
CA ILE A 245 -2.00 -3.97 4.15
C ILE A 245 -1.61 -4.45 2.76
N ASN A 246 -2.12 -3.76 1.75
CA ASN A 246 -1.90 -4.09 0.36
C ASN A 246 -0.78 -3.22 -0.23
N ALA A 247 0.35 -3.85 -0.57
CA ALA A 247 1.48 -3.26 -1.29
C ALA A 247 1.58 -3.78 -2.73
N GLY A 248 0.45 -4.19 -3.32
CA GLY A 248 0.32 -4.49 -4.75
C GLY A 248 0.49 -3.24 -5.60
N ILE A 249 1.02 -3.41 -6.78
CA ILE A 249 1.05 -2.42 -7.87
C ILE A 249 0.74 -3.17 -9.16
N SER A 250 -0.30 -2.75 -9.87
CA SER A 250 -0.61 -3.32 -11.19
C SER A 250 0.61 -3.25 -12.11
N GLY A 251 0.94 -4.35 -12.78
CA GLY A 251 2.13 -4.43 -13.61
C GLY A 251 3.47 -4.52 -12.86
N ALA A 252 3.48 -4.66 -11.54
CA ALA A 252 4.72 -4.75 -10.77
C ALA A 252 5.54 -5.98 -11.16
N ARG A 253 6.86 -5.79 -11.18
CA ARG A 253 7.87 -6.82 -11.42
C ARG A 253 8.81 -6.93 -10.24
N LEU A 254 9.40 -8.09 -10.09
CA LEU A 254 10.42 -8.34 -9.07
C LEU A 254 11.72 -7.61 -9.38
N LEU A 255 12.17 -7.66 -10.66
CA LEU A 255 13.52 -7.31 -11.08
C LEU A 255 13.61 -5.98 -11.82
N SER A 256 12.55 -5.53 -12.47
CA SER A 256 12.59 -4.37 -13.37
C SER A 256 11.46 -3.40 -13.08
N ASP A 257 11.70 -2.12 -13.33
CA ASP A 257 10.67 -1.09 -13.25
C ASP A 257 9.64 -1.23 -14.39
N GLY A 258 8.48 -0.64 -14.21
CA GLY A 258 7.41 -0.64 -15.20
C GLY A 258 6.33 0.36 -14.82
N MET A 259 5.14 -0.11 -14.47
CA MET A 259 4.08 0.76 -13.93
C MET A 259 4.43 1.35 -12.56
N GLY A 260 5.44 0.81 -11.90
CA GLY A 260 6.06 1.32 -10.68
C GLY A 260 7.50 0.85 -10.57
N GLU A 261 8.18 1.24 -9.49
CA GLU A 261 9.50 0.71 -9.17
C GLU A 261 9.44 -0.81 -8.95
N ASN A 262 10.52 -1.51 -9.29
CA ASN A 262 10.62 -2.93 -9.03
C ASN A 262 10.48 -3.25 -7.54
N ALA A 263 10.00 -4.46 -7.24
CA ALA A 263 9.70 -4.86 -5.88
C ALA A 263 10.90 -4.77 -4.93
N LEU A 264 12.11 -5.08 -5.42
CA LEU A 264 13.34 -5.00 -4.62
C LEU A 264 13.64 -3.58 -4.15
N ALA A 265 13.43 -2.58 -5.02
CA ALA A 265 13.70 -1.18 -4.71
C ALA A 265 12.67 -0.57 -3.74
N ARG A 266 11.38 -0.93 -3.88
CA ARG A 266 10.31 -0.38 -3.07
C ARG A 266 9.99 -1.16 -1.78
N PHE A 267 10.61 -2.32 -1.58
CA PHE A 267 10.27 -3.25 -0.50
C PHE A 267 10.40 -2.64 0.89
N GLU A 268 11.49 -1.89 1.14
CA GLU A 268 11.68 -1.21 2.42
C GLU A 268 10.55 -0.20 2.67
N ARG A 269 10.27 0.69 1.69
CA ARG A 269 9.27 1.75 1.82
C ARG A 269 7.84 1.20 1.97
N ASP A 270 7.47 0.24 1.11
CA ASP A 270 6.07 -0.17 0.96
C ASP A 270 5.68 -1.28 1.94
N VAL A 271 6.65 -1.99 2.51
CA VAL A 271 6.43 -3.15 3.39
C VAL A 271 7.18 -3.04 4.70
N LEU A 272 8.52 -3.02 4.67
CA LEU A 272 9.32 -3.23 5.88
C LEU A 272 9.27 -2.06 6.86
N ALA A 273 9.11 -0.83 6.34
CA ALA A 273 8.97 0.38 7.15
C ALA A 273 7.52 0.63 7.63
N GLN A 274 6.55 -0.17 7.20
CA GLN A 274 5.15 0.01 7.62
C GLN A 274 4.98 -0.45 9.08
N PRO A 275 4.34 0.39 9.91
CA PRO A 275 4.20 0.08 11.33
C PRO A 275 3.44 -1.23 11.58
N GLY A 276 4.01 -2.08 12.42
CA GLY A 276 3.39 -3.34 12.85
C GLY A 276 3.62 -4.53 11.93
N VAL A 277 4.27 -4.39 10.78
CA VAL A 277 4.51 -5.51 9.85
C VAL A 277 5.41 -6.57 10.51
N ARG A 278 4.91 -7.81 10.54
CA ARG A 278 5.62 -9.00 11.04
C ARG A 278 5.70 -10.12 10.00
N THR A 279 4.79 -10.11 9.04
CA THR A 279 4.72 -11.12 7.97
C THR A 279 4.48 -10.39 6.64
N VAL A 280 5.13 -10.86 5.58
CA VAL A 280 4.83 -10.44 4.21
C VAL A 280 4.48 -11.67 3.37
N VAL A 281 3.39 -11.59 2.61
CA VAL A 281 3.07 -12.52 1.53
C VAL A 281 3.60 -11.92 0.24
N VAL A 282 4.35 -12.69 -0.55
CA VAL A 282 4.93 -12.26 -1.83
C VAL A 282 4.30 -13.05 -2.97
N LEU A 283 3.54 -12.37 -3.83
CA LEU A 283 2.94 -12.89 -5.06
C LEU A 283 3.43 -12.05 -6.24
N LEU A 284 4.53 -12.45 -6.87
CA LEU A 284 5.20 -11.73 -7.93
C LEU A 284 5.79 -12.69 -8.98
N GLY A 285 6.18 -12.13 -10.11
CA GLY A 285 6.94 -12.84 -11.14
C GLY A 285 6.20 -13.00 -12.47
N ILE A 286 4.85 -12.92 -12.50
CA ILE A 286 4.11 -13.06 -13.75
C ILE A 286 4.50 -11.97 -14.76
N ASN A 287 4.66 -10.71 -14.31
CA ASN A 287 5.06 -9.61 -15.19
C ASN A 287 6.54 -9.65 -15.57
N ASP A 288 7.42 -10.17 -14.73
CA ASP A 288 8.81 -10.45 -15.09
C ASP A 288 8.89 -11.46 -16.25
N ILE A 289 8.03 -12.49 -16.19
CA ILE A 289 7.95 -13.55 -17.18
C ILE A 289 7.27 -13.08 -18.47
N SER A 290 6.20 -12.29 -18.35
CA SER A 290 5.25 -12.08 -19.46
C SER A 290 5.40 -10.74 -20.18
N TRP A 291 5.88 -9.66 -19.55
CA TRP A 291 6.08 -8.37 -20.21
C TRP A 291 7.14 -8.35 -21.30
N PRO A 292 8.31 -9.00 -21.12
CA PRO A 292 9.32 -8.99 -22.17
C PRO A 292 8.79 -9.52 -23.50
N GLY A 293 9.01 -8.73 -24.56
CA GLY A 293 8.51 -9.00 -25.91
C GLY A 293 7.10 -8.47 -26.22
N THR A 294 6.36 -7.97 -25.21
CA THR A 294 5.03 -7.35 -25.43
C THR A 294 5.12 -5.83 -25.65
N ALA A 295 3.98 -5.19 -25.90
CA ALA A 295 3.90 -3.73 -26.04
C ALA A 295 4.44 -2.95 -24.81
N PHE A 296 4.44 -3.55 -23.62
CA PHE A 296 4.99 -2.91 -22.42
C PHE A 296 6.52 -2.93 -22.34
N ALA A 297 7.17 -3.95 -22.95
CA ALA A 297 8.61 -4.13 -22.90
C ALA A 297 9.14 -4.80 -24.18
N PRO A 298 8.97 -4.17 -25.38
CA PRO A 298 9.16 -4.84 -26.68
C PRO A 298 10.60 -5.26 -26.97
N ARG A 299 11.58 -4.68 -26.30
CA ARG A 299 13.01 -4.96 -26.49
C ARG A 299 13.66 -5.63 -25.28
N GLU A 300 12.90 -5.85 -24.22
CA GLU A 300 13.42 -6.43 -22.99
C GLU A 300 13.56 -7.94 -23.13
N GLN A 301 14.63 -8.49 -22.60
CA GLN A 301 14.83 -9.93 -22.54
C GLN A 301 14.12 -10.49 -21.29
N ARG A 302 13.48 -11.64 -21.47
CA ARG A 302 12.86 -12.36 -20.37
C ARG A 302 13.95 -12.86 -19.41
N PRO A 303 13.76 -12.67 -18.09
CA PRO A 303 14.71 -13.17 -17.11
C PRO A 303 14.73 -14.70 -17.09
N THR A 304 15.86 -15.24 -16.71
CA THR A 304 16.03 -16.66 -16.43
C THR A 304 15.45 -17.02 -15.07
N LEU A 305 15.19 -18.31 -14.85
CA LEU A 305 14.81 -18.80 -13.52
C LEU A 305 15.87 -18.48 -12.46
N ALA A 306 17.14 -18.47 -12.82
CA ALA A 306 18.24 -18.15 -11.90
C ALA A 306 18.16 -16.68 -11.43
N GLU A 307 17.86 -15.75 -12.32
CA GLU A 307 17.71 -14.33 -11.99
C GLU A 307 16.47 -14.10 -11.11
N LEU A 308 15.33 -14.73 -11.41
CA LEU A 308 14.15 -14.67 -10.56
C LEU A 308 14.44 -15.20 -9.15
N LYS A 309 15.11 -16.35 -9.03
CA LYS A 309 15.53 -16.91 -7.72
C LYS A 309 16.46 -15.95 -6.96
N ALA A 310 17.40 -15.32 -7.66
CA ALA A 310 18.30 -14.35 -7.05
C ALA A 310 17.54 -13.13 -6.53
N GLY A 311 16.56 -12.61 -7.28
CA GLY A 311 15.68 -11.54 -6.82
C GLY A 311 14.90 -11.90 -5.57
N TYR A 312 14.27 -13.08 -5.56
CA TYR A 312 13.59 -13.57 -4.36
C TYR A 312 14.54 -13.73 -3.17
N ALA A 313 15.76 -14.22 -3.39
CA ALA A 313 16.76 -14.34 -2.32
C ALA A 313 17.11 -12.96 -1.72
N GLN A 314 17.13 -11.89 -2.51
CA GLN A 314 17.33 -10.53 -2.02
C GLN A 314 16.13 -10.03 -1.19
N LEU A 315 14.88 -10.29 -1.61
CA LEU A 315 13.70 -9.97 -0.78
C LEU A 315 13.75 -10.69 0.56
N LEU A 316 14.07 -11.99 0.54
CA LEU A 316 14.21 -12.81 1.75
C LEU A 316 15.30 -12.25 2.69
N ALA A 317 16.45 -11.84 2.14
CA ALA A 317 17.52 -11.24 2.91
C ALA A 317 17.11 -9.91 3.57
N GLN A 318 16.44 -9.03 2.80
CA GLN A 318 15.92 -7.76 3.32
C GLN A 318 14.91 -7.99 4.44
N ALA A 319 13.91 -8.87 4.23
CA ALA A 319 12.89 -9.19 5.23
C ALA A 319 13.50 -9.75 6.51
N ARG A 320 14.41 -10.72 6.39
CA ARG A 320 15.10 -11.35 7.53
C ARG A 320 15.92 -10.35 8.33
N SER A 321 16.55 -9.36 7.68
CA SER A 321 17.30 -8.30 8.38
C SER A 321 16.41 -7.44 9.28
N ARG A 322 15.11 -7.39 9.00
CA ARG A 322 14.07 -6.67 9.77
C ARG A 322 13.25 -7.59 10.67
N GLY A 323 13.57 -8.87 10.73
CA GLY A 323 12.81 -9.85 11.51
C GLY A 323 11.40 -10.15 10.93
N VAL A 324 11.13 -9.80 9.67
CA VAL A 324 9.85 -10.04 9.00
C VAL A 324 9.85 -11.44 8.37
N ARG A 325 8.79 -12.20 8.59
CA ARG A 325 8.55 -13.51 7.97
C ARG A 325 8.13 -13.33 6.52
N VAL A 326 8.53 -14.24 5.65
CA VAL A 326 8.18 -14.21 4.23
C VAL A 326 7.43 -15.48 3.83
N ILE A 327 6.21 -15.30 3.38
CA ILE A 327 5.36 -16.34 2.84
C ILE A 327 5.40 -16.22 1.31
N GLY A 328 5.87 -17.26 0.64
CA GLY A 328 5.86 -17.31 -0.83
C GLY A 328 4.49 -17.74 -1.36
N ALA A 329 3.92 -17.01 -2.30
CA ALA A 329 2.73 -17.45 -3.02
C ALA A 329 3.09 -17.89 -4.44
N THR A 330 2.54 -19.02 -4.89
CA THR A 330 2.76 -19.48 -6.27
C THR A 330 1.96 -18.66 -7.26
N VAL A 331 2.55 -18.38 -8.41
CA VAL A 331 1.95 -17.59 -9.49
C VAL A 331 0.80 -18.35 -10.13
N THR A 332 -0.37 -17.73 -10.23
CA THR A 332 -1.60 -18.34 -10.77
C THR A 332 -1.48 -18.73 -12.25
N PRO A 333 -2.33 -19.65 -12.75
CA PRO A 333 -2.39 -19.98 -14.18
C PRO A 333 -2.83 -18.78 -15.01
N PHE A 334 -2.39 -18.71 -16.30
CA PHE A 334 -2.68 -17.56 -17.16
C PHE A 334 -2.80 -17.90 -18.65
N GLU A 335 -3.09 -19.17 -19.02
CA GLU A 335 -3.28 -19.55 -20.42
C GLU A 335 -4.42 -18.76 -21.06
N GLY A 336 -4.11 -18.10 -22.17
CA GLY A 336 -5.07 -17.25 -22.89
C GLY A 336 -5.17 -15.82 -22.36
N ALA A 337 -4.28 -15.40 -21.46
CA ALA A 337 -4.32 -14.09 -20.81
C ALA A 337 -4.42 -12.91 -21.78
N LEU A 338 -5.29 -11.95 -21.47
CA LEU A 338 -5.48 -10.64 -22.12
C LEU A 338 -5.83 -10.74 -23.62
N PRO A 339 -6.81 -11.59 -24.01
CA PRO A 339 -7.13 -11.79 -25.42
C PRO A 339 -7.69 -10.52 -26.05
N GLY A 340 -7.35 -10.28 -27.31
CA GLY A 340 -7.85 -9.12 -28.07
C GLY A 340 -7.33 -7.76 -27.62
N THR A 341 -6.31 -7.73 -26.77
CA THR A 341 -5.63 -6.51 -26.31
C THR A 341 -4.25 -6.38 -26.99
N PRO A 342 -3.58 -5.21 -26.92
CA PRO A 342 -2.19 -5.07 -27.34
C PRO A 342 -1.21 -5.99 -26.59
N LEU A 343 -1.68 -6.72 -25.57
CA LEU A 343 -0.95 -7.67 -24.76
C LEU A 343 -1.38 -9.12 -25.03
N SER A 344 -2.00 -9.43 -26.17
CA SER A 344 -2.47 -10.79 -26.49
C SER A 344 -1.33 -11.82 -26.61
N ASP A 345 -0.08 -11.37 -26.66
CA ASP A 345 1.15 -12.16 -26.58
C ASP A 345 1.71 -12.31 -25.15
N TYR A 346 0.93 -11.87 -24.15
CA TYR A 346 1.29 -11.98 -22.74
C TYR A 346 1.50 -13.44 -22.31
N TYR A 347 0.63 -14.34 -22.77
CA TYR A 347 0.80 -15.79 -22.65
C TYR A 347 1.57 -16.35 -23.84
N GLN A 348 2.54 -17.22 -23.56
CA GLN A 348 3.22 -18.09 -24.52
C GLN A 348 3.66 -19.38 -23.80
N PRO A 349 3.78 -20.54 -24.50
CA PRO A 349 4.18 -21.81 -23.87
C PRO A 349 5.51 -21.74 -23.10
N GLU A 350 6.48 -20.99 -23.62
CA GLU A 350 7.80 -20.82 -22.96
C GLU A 350 7.70 -19.95 -21.69
N LYS A 351 6.77 -19.02 -21.65
CA LYS A 351 6.46 -18.21 -20.46
C LYS A 351 5.80 -19.07 -19.40
N GLU A 352 4.88 -19.92 -19.81
CA GLU A 352 4.23 -20.89 -18.91
C GLU A 352 5.22 -21.89 -18.33
N LEU A 353 6.15 -22.40 -19.13
CA LEU A 353 7.20 -23.29 -18.63
C LEU A 353 8.02 -22.61 -17.51
N LEU A 354 8.40 -21.36 -17.70
CA LEU A 354 9.16 -20.61 -16.71
C LEU A 354 8.32 -20.37 -15.43
N ARG A 355 7.00 -20.05 -15.57
CA ARG A 355 6.09 -19.94 -14.43
C ARG A 355 6.03 -21.24 -13.62
N GLN A 356 5.89 -22.37 -14.30
CA GLN A 356 5.87 -23.69 -13.63
C GLN A 356 7.19 -23.98 -12.91
N GLN A 357 8.33 -23.67 -13.51
CA GLN A 357 9.65 -23.82 -12.88
C GLN A 357 9.78 -22.92 -11.64
N LEU A 358 9.32 -21.68 -11.74
CA LEU A 358 9.30 -20.76 -10.59
C LEU A 358 8.40 -21.30 -9.47
N ASN A 359 7.19 -21.75 -9.80
CA ASN A 359 6.26 -22.32 -8.83
C ASN A 359 6.81 -23.59 -8.16
N ALA A 360 7.45 -24.46 -8.94
CA ALA A 360 8.12 -25.66 -8.39
C ALA A 360 9.21 -25.28 -7.37
N TRP A 361 9.98 -24.21 -7.68
CA TRP A 361 10.98 -23.70 -6.76
C TRP A 361 10.35 -23.05 -5.51
N ILE A 362 9.30 -22.25 -5.65
CA ILE A 362 8.60 -21.65 -4.51
C ILE A 362 8.11 -22.76 -3.56
N ARG A 363 7.50 -23.83 -4.09
CA ARG A 363 7.00 -24.96 -3.29
C ARG A 363 8.09 -25.74 -2.60
N GLY A 364 9.21 -26.00 -3.28
CA GLY A 364 10.20 -26.99 -2.86
C GLY A 364 11.51 -26.44 -2.29
N SER A 365 11.77 -25.14 -2.37
CA SER A 365 13.07 -24.57 -2.01
C SER A 365 13.37 -24.57 -0.50
N GLY A 366 12.35 -24.60 0.35
CA GLY A 366 12.50 -24.44 1.80
C GLY A 366 13.02 -23.04 2.22
N GLN A 367 13.01 -22.06 1.33
CA GLN A 367 13.54 -20.72 1.62
C GLN A 367 12.51 -19.79 2.26
N PHE A 368 11.23 -20.03 2.02
CA PHE A 368 10.12 -19.27 2.59
C PHE A 368 9.74 -19.83 3.96
N ASP A 369 9.21 -18.99 4.83
CA ASP A 369 8.72 -19.43 6.15
C ASP A 369 7.44 -20.29 6.04
N ALA A 370 6.65 -20.08 4.96
CA ALA A 370 5.57 -20.94 4.50
C ALA A 370 5.27 -20.66 3.02
N VAL A 371 4.40 -21.47 2.41
CA VAL A 371 3.99 -21.32 1.01
C VAL A 371 2.46 -21.34 0.91
N LEU A 372 1.91 -20.41 0.14
CA LEU A 372 0.51 -20.40 -0.30
C LEU A 372 0.46 -20.89 -1.76
N ASP A 373 -0.20 -22.01 -1.98
CA ASP A 373 -0.29 -22.59 -3.33
C ASP A 373 -1.48 -22.03 -4.13
N PHE A 374 -1.40 -20.76 -4.49
CA PHE A 374 -2.43 -20.07 -5.28
C PHE A 374 -2.60 -20.64 -6.69
N ASP A 375 -1.53 -21.19 -7.26
CA ASP A 375 -1.62 -21.92 -8.53
C ASP A 375 -2.52 -23.15 -8.41
N ALA A 376 -2.37 -23.96 -7.37
CA ALA A 376 -3.23 -25.12 -7.15
C ALA A 376 -4.68 -24.73 -6.83
N LEU A 377 -4.86 -23.63 -6.08
CA LEU A 377 -6.16 -23.16 -5.64
C LEU A 377 -6.98 -22.54 -6.76
N ALA A 378 -6.32 -21.80 -7.68
CA ALA A 378 -6.99 -21.02 -8.72
C ALA A 378 -7.17 -21.77 -10.04
N ARG A 379 -6.46 -22.88 -10.23
CA ARG A 379 -6.47 -23.60 -11.52
C ARG A 379 -7.78 -24.36 -11.78
N ASP A 380 -8.15 -24.43 -13.06
CA ASP A 380 -9.17 -25.37 -13.53
C ASP A 380 -8.63 -26.81 -13.49
N PRO A 381 -9.25 -27.75 -12.75
CA PRO A 381 -8.83 -29.15 -12.73
C PRO A 381 -8.86 -29.82 -14.10
N ALA A 382 -9.75 -29.41 -15.00
CA ALA A 382 -9.85 -29.94 -16.35
C ALA A 382 -8.82 -29.34 -17.33
N HIS A 383 -8.40 -28.09 -17.06
CA HIS A 383 -7.45 -27.32 -17.85
C HIS A 383 -6.43 -26.62 -16.95
N PRO A 384 -5.44 -27.33 -16.39
CA PRO A 384 -4.58 -26.83 -15.31
C PRO A 384 -3.73 -25.59 -15.62
N LEU A 385 -3.65 -25.17 -16.88
CA LEU A 385 -2.95 -23.95 -17.31
C LEU A 385 -3.85 -22.72 -17.27
N ARG A 386 -5.14 -22.87 -16.95
CA ARG A 386 -6.17 -21.82 -16.90
C ARG A 386 -6.69 -21.59 -15.49
N LEU A 387 -7.14 -20.39 -15.27
CA LEU A 387 -7.99 -20.10 -14.10
C LEU A 387 -9.29 -20.92 -14.20
N LEU A 388 -9.78 -21.36 -13.04
CA LEU A 388 -11.13 -21.95 -12.97
C LEU A 388 -12.14 -20.93 -13.52
N PRO A 389 -13.05 -21.30 -14.44
CA PRO A 389 -13.97 -20.35 -15.07
C PRO A 389 -14.80 -19.52 -14.08
N ALA A 390 -15.14 -20.07 -12.91
CA ALA A 390 -15.86 -19.35 -11.85
C ALA A 390 -14.99 -18.28 -11.14
N TYR A 391 -13.68 -18.33 -11.28
CA TYR A 391 -12.73 -17.40 -10.66
C TYR A 391 -12.18 -16.37 -11.64
N ASP A 392 -12.27 -16.66 -12.94
CA ASP A 392 -11.78 -15.83 -14.02
C ASP A 392 -12.64 -14.57 -14.19
N SER A 393 -12.03 -13.42 -14.31
CA SER A 393 -12.73 -12.16 -14.63
C SER A 393 -13.19 -12.08 -16.10
N GLY A 394 -12.74 -13.01 -16.93
CA GLY A 394 -12.94 -13.05 -18.38
C GLY A 394 -11.71 -12.55 -19.17
N ASP A 395 -10.66 -12.10 -18.51
CA ASP A 395 -9.39 -11.73 -19.15
C ASP A 395 -8.30 -12.83 -19.05
N HIS A 396 -8.60 -13.94 -18.40
CA HIS A 396 -7.79 -15.14 -18.23
C HIS A 396 -6.46 -14.92 -17.49
N LEU A 397 -6.35 -13.81 -16.75
CA LEU A 397 -5.19 -13.44 -15.93
C LEU A 397 -5.61 -13.05 -14.51
N HIS A 398 -6.60 -12.18 -14.40
CA HIS A 398 -7.01 -11.62 -13.14
C HIS A 398 -8.23 -12.35 -12.55
N PRO A 399 -8.23 -12.69 -11.28
CA PRO A 399 -9.42 -13.21 -10.61
C PRO A 399 -10.51 -12.15 -10.55
N GLY A 400 -11.75 -12.54 -10.84
CA GLY A 400 -12.92 -11.76 -10.47
C GLY A 400 -13.17 -11.82 -8.96
N ASP A 401 -14.27 -11.20 -8.46
CA ASP A 401 -14.58 -11.15 -7.02
C ASP A 401 -14.66 -12.55 -6.38
N ALA A 402 -15.24 -13.51 -7.06
CA ALA A 402 -15.32 -14.89 -6.58
C ALA A 402 -13.93 -15.54 -6.46
N GLY A 403 -13.06 -15.32 -7.44
CA GLY A 403 -11.68 -15.81 -7.41
C GLY A 403 -10.86 -15.13 -6.32
N ASN A 404 -10.98 -13.81 -6.17
CA ASN A 404 -10.34 -13.07 -5.09
C ASN A 404 -10.77 -13.60 -3.71
N ARG A 405 -12.06 -13.87 -3.52
CA ARG A 405 -12.59 -14.45 -2.28
C ARG A 405 -12.01 -15.85 -2.05
N ALA A 406 -11.99 -16.69 -3.08
CA ALA A 406 -11.46 -18.05 -2.99
C ALA A 406 -9.96 -18.05 -2.62
N LEU A 407 -9.15 -17.16 -3.19
CA LEU A 407 -7.74 -17.00 -2.81
C LEU A 407 -7.61 -16.68 -1.32
N ALA A 408 -8.40 -15.73 -0.82
CA ALA A 408 -8.35 -15.36 0.59
C ALA A 408 -8.83 -16.49 1.51
N GLU A 409 -9.92 -17.15 1.17
CA GLU A 409 -10.52 -18.25 1.95
C GLU A 409 -9.63 -19.50 1.99
N GLY A 410 -8.88 -19.76 0.92
CA GLY A 410 -7.93 -20.86 0.83
C GLY A 410 -6.67 -20.69 1.68
N ILE A 411 -6.45 -19.52 2.31
CA ILE A 411 -5.32 -19.29 3.19
C ILE A 411 -5.58 -19.92 4.56
N ASP A 412 -4.67 -20.80 4.99
CA ASP A 412 -4.63 -21.26 6.38
C ASP A 412 -4.01 -20.15 7.26
N LEU A 413 -4.85 -19.47 8.06
CA LEU A 413 -4.46 -18.29 8.85
C LEU A 413 -3.28 -18.56 9.83
N PRO A 414 -3.19 -19.71 10.52
CA PRO A 414 -2.02 -20.05 11.31
C PRO A 414 -0.69 -19.90 10.57
N LEU A 415 -0.62 -20.17 9.27
CA LEU A 415 0.60 -19.97 8.49
C LEU A 415 1.09 -18.51 8.48
N LEU A 416 0.16 -17.55 8.55
CA LEU A 416 0.46 -16.13 8.57
C LEU A 416 0.87 -15.63 9.97
N LEU A 417 0.36 -16.26 11.03
CA LEU A 417 0.38 -15.76 12.41
C LEU A 417 1.41 -16.45 13.30
N ASN A 418 2.05 -17.53 12.85
CA ASN A 418 2.94 -18.34 13.67
C ASN A 418 4.20 -17.58 14.09
N ASP A 419 4.17 -17.06 15.32
CA ASP A 419 5.21 -16.19 15.90
C ASP A 419 6.18 -16.93 16.83
N GLN A 420 6.08 -18.25 17.03
CA GLN A 420 6.72 -18.92 18.16
C GLN A 420 7.66 -20.08 17.80
N SER A 421 8.21 -20.16 16.61
CA SER A 421 9.28 -21.15 16.35
C SER A 421 10.65 -20.46 16.34
N PRO A 422 11.63 -20.92 17.17
CA PRO A 422 12.99 -20.43 17.05
C PRO A 422 13.52 -20.76 15.66
N ARG A 423 13.87 -19.71 14.90
CA ARG A 423 14.46 -19.87 13.57
C ARG A 423 15.74 -20.68 13.68
N PRO A 424 15.94 -21.75 12.89
CA PRO A 424 17.26 -22.37 12.82
C PRO A 424 18.26 -21.32 12.33
N ALA A 425 19.33 -21.14 13.11
CA ALA A 425 20.41 -20.24 12.73
C ALA A 425 20.91 -20.61 11.33
N TYR A 426 20.90 -19.64 10.41
CA TYR A 426 21.40 -19.80 9.05
C TYR A 426 22.89 -20.20 9.12
N LYS A 427 23.21 -21.48 8.89
CA LYS A 427 24.57 -21.90 8.64
C LYS A 427 24.91 -21.50 7.21
N ALA A 428 25.67 -20.41 7.07
CA ALA A 428 26.30 -20.08 5.80
C ALA A 428 27.16 -21.27 5.38
N VAL A 429 26.71 -21.99 4.36
CA VAL A 429 27.56 -22.98 3.67
C VAL A 429 28.38 -22.19 2.67
N LEU A 430 29.54 -21.75 3.12
CA LEU A 430 30.64 -21.38 2.23
C LEU A 430 31.15 -22.69 1.61
N LYS A 431 30.86 -22.91 0.33
CA LYS A 431 31.61 -23.75 -0.57
C LYS A 431 31.66 -23.12 -1.96
#